data_78b4c303c2c4f35e95f4ca0722c12c4a
#
_entry.id   78b4c303c2c4f35e95f4ca0722c12c4a
#
_cell.length_a   1.000
_cell.length_b   1.000
_cell.length_c   1.000
_cell.angle_alpha   90.00
_cell.angle_beta   90.00
_cell.angle_gamma   90.00
#
_symmetry.space_group_name_H-M   'P 1'
#
loop_
_entity.id
_entity.type
_entity.pdbx_description
1 polymer ?
#
loop_
_entity_poly.entity_id
_entity_poly.type
_entity_poly.pdbx_seq_one_letter_code
_entity_poly.pdbx_strand_id
1 'polypeptide(L)'
;MARKIIWSPHAAQSLEEICIYIERDSKRYAAIFAQRVIDAIELSSEFPEAGRIVPEYNNPVLREKILGDYRIVYRVKENAVEIVIVVHGSRLLKL
;
A
#
# COMPACT_ATOMS: atom_id res chain seq x y z
N MET A 1 16.58 -11.27 -2.88
CA MET A 1 16.55 -10.87 -1.45
C MET A 1 15.55 -9.73 -1.27
N ALA A 2 14.72 -9.81 -0.24
CA ALA A 2 13.72 -8.78 0.02
C ALA A 2 14.36 -7.46 0.41
N ARG A 3 13.80 -6.35 -0.08
CA ARG A 3 14.21 -5.01 0.33
C ARG A 3 13.63 -4.69 1.70
N LYS A 4 14.26 -3.77 2.40
CA LYS A 4 13.74 -3.26 3.67
C LYS A 4 12.41 -2.54 3.42
N ILE A 5 11.43 -2.77 4.29
CA ILE A 5 10.13 -2.11 4.24
C ILE A 5 10.17 -0.89 5.16
N ILE A 6 9.83 0.27 4.62
CA ILE A 6 9.75 1.52 5.39
C ILE A 6 8.33 2.05 5.27
N TRP A 7 7.65 2.25 6.40
CA TRP A 7 6.34 2.88 6.43
C TRP A 7 6.48 4.37 6.60
N SER A 8 5.93 5.15 5.67
CA SER A 8 5.82 6.59 5.91
C SER A 8 4.78 6.83 7.01
N PRO A 9 4.88 7.93 7.75
CA PRO A 9 3.83 8.28 8.73
C PRO A 9 2.44 8.38 8.09
N HIS A 10 2.37 8.92 6.89
CA HIS A 10 1.12 9.06 6.15
C HIS A 10 0.53 7.70 5.78
N ALA A 11 1.36 6.73 5.38
CA ALA A 11 0.91 5.40 5.04
C ALA A 11 0.35 4.67 6.27
N ALA A 12 1.06 4.75 7.38
CA ALA A 12 0.61 4.12 8.63
C ALA A 12 -0.73 4.71 9.07
N GLN A 13 -0.86 6.02 9.02
CA GLN A 13 -2.11 6.71 9.37
C GLN A 13 -3.24 6.35 8.42
N SER A 14 -2.99 6.32 7.13
CA SER A 14 -4.03 5.99 6.15
C SER A 14 -4.55 4.57 6.34
N LEU A 15 -3.68 3.61 6.62
CA LEU A 15 -4.10 2.24 6.89
C LEU A 15 -4.96 2.18 8.16
N GLU A 16 -4.54 2.87 9.21
CA GLU A 16 -5.30 2.92 10.45
C GLU A 16 -6.71 3.48 10.23
N GLU A 17 -6.82 4.59 9.50
CA GLU A 17 -8.11 5.20 9.20
C GLU A 17 -9.03 4.27 8.41
N ILE A 18 -8.49 3.54 7.43
CA ILE A 18 -9.26 2.57 6.67
C ILE A 18 -9.74 1.44 7.56
N CYS A 19 -8.87 0.92 8.42
CA CYS A 19 -9.23 -0.16 9.34
C CYS A 19 -10.31 0.28 10.34
N ILE A 20 -10.22 1.50 10.85
CA ILE A 20 -11.27 2.05 11.74
C ILE A 20 -12.61 2.14 11.01
N TYR A 21 -12.58 2.57 9.75
CA TYR A 21 -13.79 2.65 8.93
C TYR A 21 -14.42 1.26 8.72
N ILE A 22 -13.60 0.26 8.36
CA ILE A 22 -14.08 -1.11 8.14
C ILE A 22 -14.60 -1.71 9.45
N GLU A 23 -13.94 -1.41 10.56
CA GLU A 23 -14.28 -1.94 11.88
C GLU A 23 -15.71 -1.55 12.32
N ARG A 24 -16.25 -0.46 11.80
CA ARG A 24 -17.64 -0.07 12.08
C ARG A 24 -18.63 -1.17 11.73
N ASP A 25 -18.34 -1.90 10.65
CA ASP A 25 -19.20 -3.01 10.21
C ASP A 25 -18.69 -4.35 10.72
N SER A 26 -17.38 -4.55 10.79
CA SER A 26 -16.80 -5.83 11.17
C SER A 26 -15.35 -5.68 11.64
N LYS A 27 -15.11 -5.93 12.91
CA LYS A 27 -13.76 -5.98 13.47
C LYS A 27 -12.95 -7.10 12.83
N ARG A 28 -13.60 -8.23 12.58
CA ARG A 28 -12.95 -9.38 11.94
C ARG A 28 -12.46 -9.02 10.55
N TYR A 29 -13.30 -8.36 9.77
CA TYR A 29 -12.93 -8.01 8.40
C TYR A 29 -11.80 -6.96 8.37
N ALA A 30 -11.82 -6.02 9.31
CA ALA A 30 -10.74 -5.04 9.44
C ALA A 30 -9.39 -5.74 9.69
N ALA A 31 -9.37 -6.74 10.57
CA ALA A 31 -8.16 -7.52 10.85
C ALA A 31 -7.69 -8.30 9.61
N ILE A 32 -8.62 -8.90 8.88
CA ILE A 32 -8.31 -9.61 7.63
C ILE A 32 -7.72 -8.64 6.60
N PHE A 33 -8.32 -7.48 6.45
CA PHE A 33 -7.85 -6.46 5.52
C PHE A 33 -6.43 -6.01 5.87
N ALA A 34 -6.18 -5.69 7.14
CA ALA A 34 -4.84 -5.29 7.58
C ALA A 34 -3.79 -6.36 7.27
N GLN A 35 -4.12 -7.63 7.50
CA GLN A 35 -3.20 -8.73 7.20
C GLN A 35 -2.94 -8.85 5.71
N ARG A 36 -3.96 -8.68 4.89
CA ARG A 36 -3.79 -8.70 3.42
C ARG A 36 -2.90 -7.58 2.92
N VAL A 37 -3.01 -6.39 3.53
CA VAL A 37 -2.13 -5.27 3.20
C VAL A 37 -0.69 -5.61 3.53
N ILE A 38 -0.44 -6.15 4.72
CA ILE A 38 0.91 -6.54 5.14
C ILE A 38 1.49 -7.61 4.22
N ASP A 39 0.71 -8.63 3.89
CA ASP A 39 1.15 -9.69 2.98
C ASP A 39 1.51 -9.14 1.60
N ALA A 40 0.70 -8.23 1.08
CA ALA A 40 0.95 -7.60 -0.21
C ALA A 40 2.23 -6.76 -0.19
N ILE A 41 2.49 -6.05 0.91
CA ILE A 41 3.70 -5.25 1.07
C ILE A 41 4.93 -6.13 1.16
N GLU A 42 4.87 -7.24 1.90
CA GLU A 42 5.97 -8.20 1.97
C GLU A 42 6.31 -8.76 0.59
N LEU A 43 5.30 -9.11 -0.18
CA LEU A 43 5.50 -9.60 -1.55
C LEU A 43 6.12 -8.51 -2.43
N SER A 44 5.68 -7.27 -2.28
CA SER A 44 6.23 -6.13 -3.03
C SER A 44 7.68 -5.85 -2.65
N SER A 45 8.10 -6.15 -1.42
CA SER A 45 9.49 -5.98 -1.02
C SER A 45 10.41 -7.01 -1.70
N GLU A 46 9.88 -8.18 -2.03
CA GLU A 46 10.63 -9.21 -2.77
C GLU A 46 10.60 -8.95 -4.28
N PHE A 47 9.47 -8.51 -4.80
CA PHE A 47 9.25 -8.30 -6.23
C PHE A 47 8.70 -6.90 -6.50
N PRO A 48 9.51 -5.84 -6.29
CA PRO A 48 9.00 -4.46 -6.34
C PRO A 48 8.42 -4.07 -7.71
N GLU A 49 8.91 -4.69 -8.77
CA GLU A 49 8.44 -4.39 -10.13
C GLU A 49 7.15 -5.14 -10.50
N ALA A 50 6.67 -6.03 -9.63
CA ALA A 50 5.41 -6.74 -9.87
C ALA A 50 4.19 -5.82 -9.73
N GLY A 51 4.30 -4.74 -8.95
CA GLY A 51 3.26 -3.72 -8.90
C GLY A 51 3.25 -2.88 -10.17
N ARG A 52 2.09 -2.34 -10.53
CA ARG A 52 2.01 -1.48 -11.72
C ARG A 52 2.53 -0.07 -11.41
N ILE A 53 2.98 0.61 -12.46
CA ILE A 53 3.37 2.02 -12.34
C ILE A 53 2.10 2.83 -12.05
N VAL A 54 2.18 3.74 -11.07
CA VAL A 54 1.04 4.61 -10.73
C VAL A 54 0.68 5.48 -11.93
N PRO A 55 -0.54 5.35 -12.47
CA PRO A 55 -0.89 6.06 -13.72
C PRO A 55 -0.80 7.58 -13.61
N GLU A 56 -1.14 8.15 -12.44
CA GLU A 56 -1.14 9.60 -12.25
C GLU A 56 0.25 10.22 -12.35
N TYR A 57 1.30 9.44 -12.10
CA TYR A 57 2.68 9.95 -12.08
C TYR A 57 3.56 9.38 -13.19
N ASN A 58 3.20 8.21 -13.69
CA ASN A 58 3.95 7.53 -14.75
C ASN A 58 5.47 7.48 -14.47
N ASN A 59 5.83 7.25 -13.20
CA ASN A 59 7.21 7.18 -12.74
C ASN A 59 7.53 5.73 -12.36
N PRO A 60 8.52 5.08 -13.00
CA PRO A 60 8.81 3.66 -12.76
C PRO A 60 9.15 3.29 -11.32
N VAL A 61 9.60 4.24 -10.51
CA VAL A 61 9.90 3.95 -9.10
C VAL A 61 8.69 4.08 -8.19
N LEU A 62 7.59 4.67 -8.69
CA LEU A 62 6.36 4.82 -7.92
C LEU A 62 5.35 3.80 -8.42
N ARG A 63 5.09 2.80 -7.60
CA ARG A 63 4.28 1.67 -7.99
C ARG A 63 3.10 1.47 -7.05
N GLU A 64 2.15 0.66 -7.48
CA GLU A 64 1.00 0.34 -6.64
C GLU A 64 0.60 -1.11 -6.77
N LYS A 65 0.05 -1.63 -5.69
CA LYS A 65 -0.57 -2.94 -5.62
C LYS A 65 -2.06 -2.74 -5.38
N ILE A 66 -2.89 -3.35 -6.21
CA ILE A 66 -4.34 -3.28 -6.04
C ILE A 66 -4.78 -4.38 -5.07
N LEU A 67 -5.55 -4.01 -4.06
CA LEU A 67 -6.09 -4.95 -3.09
C LEU A 67 -7.58 -4.64 -2.90
N GLY A 68 -8.43 -5.43 -3.57
CA GLY A 68 -9.87 -5.16 -3.60
C GLY A 68 -10.13 -3.76 -4.17
N ASP A 69 -10.80 -2.92 -3.38
CA ASP A 69 -11.13 -1.55 -3.78
C ASP A 69 -10.03 -0.54 -3.42
N TYR A 70 -8.91 -1.00 -2.91
CA TYR A 70 -7.86 -0.13 -2.39
C TYR A 70 -6.58 -0.23 -3.19
N ARG A 71 -5.78 0.84 -3.10
CA ARG A 71 -4.47 0.94 -3.74
C ARG A 71 -3.43 1.07 -2.63
N ILE A 72 -2.39 0.24 -2.69
CA ILE A 72 -1.22 0.35 -1.82
C ILE A 72 -0.13 0.95 -2.68
N VAL A 73 0.24 2.19 -2.41
CA VAL A 73 1.23 2.91 -3.19
C VAL A 73 2.58 2.85 -2.49
N TYR A 74 3.61 2.46 -3.22
CA TYR A 74 4.95 2.36 -2.67
C TYR A 74 5.99 2.91 -3.64
N ARG A 75 7.10 3.37 -3.08
CA ARG A 75 8.25 3.90 -3.82
C ARG A 75 9.39 2.90 -3.73
N VAL A 76 9.91 2.51 -4.87
CA VAL A 76 11.05 1.58 -4.94
C VAL A 76 12.34 2.37 -4.80
N LYS A 77 13.13 2.03 -3.81
CA LYS A 77 14.46 2.59 -3.55
C LYS A 77 15.50 1.48 -3.70
N GLU A 78 16.77 1.85 -3.72
CA GLU A 78 17.85 0.89 -3.94
C GLU A 78 17.80 -0.28 -2.96
N ASN A 79 17.66 0.00 -1.67
CA ASN A 79 17.67 -1.01 -0.61
C ASN A 79 16.36 -1.10 0.16
N ALA A 80 15.32 -0.41 -0.32
CA ALA A 80 14.08 -0.31 0.44
C ALA A 80 12.87 -0.16 -0.48
N VAL A 81 11.71 -0.49 0.09
CA VAL A 81 10.41 -0.17 -0.47
C VAL A 81 9.73 0.71 0.58
N GLU A 82 9.44 1.94 0.22
CA GLU A 82 8.76 2.88 1.10
C GLU A 82 7.27 2.87 0.81
N ILE A 83 6.46 2.55 1.82
CA ILE A 83 5.01 2.58 1.67
C ILE A 83 4.56 4.03 1.82
N VAL A 84 3.98 4.57 0.76
CA VAL A 84 3.66 6.00 0.67
C VAL A 84 2.26 6.29 1.20
N ILE A 85 1.28 5.52 0.77
CA ILE A 85 -0.11 5.69 1.18
C ILE A 85 -0.92 4.43 0.85
N VAL A 86 -1.97 4.18 1.63
CA VAL A 86 -3.03 3.23 1.29
C VAL A 86 -4.28 4.07 1.07
N VAL A 87 -4.92 3.93 -0.08
CA VAL A 87 -6.02 4.81 -0.47
C VAL A 87 -7.06 4.04 -1.28
N HIS A 88 -8.32 4.49 -1.23
CA HIS A 88 -9.37 3.91 -2.06
C HIS A 88 -9.03 4.10 -3.54
N GLY A 89 -9.25 3.05 -4.34
CA GLY A 89 -8.86 3.03 -5.75
C GLY A 89 -9.53 4.08 -6.63
N SER A 90 -10.71 4.58 -6.21
CA SER A 90 -11.43 5.61 -6.96
C SER A 90 -10.84 7.02 -6.77
N ARG A 91 -9.97 7.21 -5.78
CA ARG A 91 -9.36 8.50 -5.54
C ARG A 91 -8.23 8.79 -6.51
N LEU A 92 -8.18 10.02 -7.01
CA LEU A 92 -7.00 10.52 -7.71
C LEU A 92 -5.87 10.71 -6.70
N LEU A 93 -4.70 10.18 -7.05
CA LEU A 93 -3.54 10.26 -6.18
C LEU A 93 -2.83 11.59 -6.37
N LYS A 94 -2.72 12.35 -5.29
CA LYS A 94 -1.92 13.58 -5.24
C LYS A 94 -0.91 13.44 -4.11
N LEU A 95 0.34 13.36 -4.46
CA LEU A 95 1.43 13.20 -3.50
C LEU A 95 2.19 14.50 -3.25
#